data_d571a32a784461c8f753fb8ac7036514
#
_entry.id   d571a32a784461c8f753fb8ac7036514
#
_cell.length_a   1.000
_cell.length_b   1.000
_cell.length_c   1.000
_cell.angle_alpha   90.00
_cell.angle_beta   90.00
_cell.angle_gamma   90.00
#
_symmetry.space_group_name_H-M   'P 1'
#
loop_
_entity.id
_entity.type
_entity.pdbx_description
1 polymer ?
#
loop_
_entity_poly.entity_id
_entity_poly.type
_entity_poly.pdbx_seq_one_letter_code
_entity_poly.pdbx_strand_id
1 'polypeptide(L)'
;LAENKLQQPNKLSVLTQPTLAEAATLIEKAFAQRRTLIVVGACHVNYVGRASSTLELGERILIIKADGSLLVHRPVGYEPVNWQPAGGIFHVQVKDDELEVHGVRQKPRESVRVAFDKVYMVSALDLSDSGDFLLHASEDDMHRAILLKPELLEEGFKPISWEKKVEPGFVDIYGEDKNGKLVIVEVKRKTASKEAALQLAKYIEPIKAKVNREVRAVLVAPSLGKDVQRMLVTLGLEYKALDPKTCAEVLKKSENAKLETFFNQKEQ
;
A
#
# COMPACT_ATOMS: atom_id res chain seq x y z
N LEU A 1 11.54 -51.41 5.51
CA LEU A 1 10.72 -50.47 4.74
C LEU A 1 11.37 -49.09 4.91
N ALA A 2 12.16 -48.66 3.92
CA ALA A 2 12.78 -47.34 3.89
C ALA A 2 11.71 -46.35 3.45
N GLU A 3 11.36 -45.42 4.33
CA GLU A 3 10.49 -44.30 4.02
C GLU A 3 11.18 -43.41 2.96
N ASN A 4 10.57 -43.37 1.80
CA ASN A 4 10.94 -42.50 0.70
C ASN A 4 10.59 -41.06 1.12
N LYS A 5 11.54 -40.37 1.77
CA LYS A 5 11.45 -38.90 2.00
C LYS A 5 11.49 -38.25 0.63
N LEU A 6 10.32 -37.89 0.10
CA LEU A 6 10.19 -36.95 -1.01
C LEU A 6 11.06 -35.73 -0.67
N GLN A 7 12.19 -35.59 -1.37
CA GLN A 7 13.02 -34.39 -1.27
C GLN A 7 12.15 -33.21 -1.67
N GLN A 8 11.79 -32.34 -0.72
CA GLN A 8 11.14 -31.07 -1.01
C GLN A 8 12.05 -30.30 -1.97
N PRO A 9 11.51 -29.74 -3.05
CA PRO A 9 12.30 -28.96 -4.00
C PRO A 9 13.05 -27.86 -3.25
N ASN A 10 14.35 -27.75 -3.50
CA ASN A 10 15.19 -26.78 -2.82
C ASN A 10 14.69 -25.36 -3.13
N LYS A 11 14.05 -24.71 -2.15
CA LYS A 11 13.46 -23.36 -2.30
C LYS A 11 14.48 -22.27 -2.60
N LEU A 12 15.76 -22.54 -2.39
CA LEU A 12 16.84 -21.56 -2.50
C LEU A 12 18.00 -22.15 -3.28
N SER A 13 18.48 -21.39 -4.27
CA SER A 13 19.76 -21.64 -4.95
C SER A 13 20.56 -20.34 -4.89
N VAL A 14 21.79 -20.39 -4.39
CA VAL A 14 22.66 -19.21 -4.25
C VAL A 14 24.04 -19.52 -4.84
N LEU A 15 24.58 -18.57 -5.60
CA LEU A 15 25.98 -18.53 -6.02
C LEU A 15 26.61 -17.26 -5.46
N THR A 16 27.78 -17.39 -4.86
CA THR A 16 28.59 -16.28 -4.35
C THR A 16 29.86 -16.17 -5.16
N GLN A 17 30.20 -14.96 -5.61
CA GLN A 17 31.33 -14.66 -6.48
C GLN A 17 31.39 -15.59 -7.73
N PRO A 18 30.25 -15.81 -8.43
CA PRO A 18 30.23 -16.68 -9.58
C PRO A 18 30.99 -16.05 -10.77
N THR A 19 31.44 -16.88 -11.70
CA THR A 19 31.77 -16.45 -13.04
C THR A 19 30.50 -15.94 -13.74
N LEU A 20 30.63 -15.10 -14.78
CA LEU A 20 29.49 -14.62 -15.54
C LEU A 20 28.70 -15.76 -16.19
N ALA A 21 29.38 -16.83 -16.63
CA ALA A 21 28.74 -18.01 -17.22
C ALA A 21 27.91 -18.82 -16.19
N GLU A 22 28.43 -19.01 -14.98
CA GLU A 22 27.69 -19.68 -13.90
C GLU A 22 26.47 -18.85 -13.48
N ALA A 23 26.65 -17.54 -13.38
CA ALA A 23 25.55 -16.61 -13.10
C ALA A 23 24.45 -16.67 -14.17
N ALA A 24 24.83 -16.64 -15.46
CA ALA A 24 23.89 -16.76 -16.58
C ALA A 24 23.09 -18.06 -16.49
N THR A 25 23.75 -19.18 -16.26
CA THR A 25 23.10 -20.49 -16.15
C THR A 25 22.07 -20.57 -15.04
N LEU A 26 22.36 -19.99 -13.85
CA LEU A 26 21.39 -19.96 -12.76
C LEU A 26 20.23 -19.00 -13.07
N ILE A 27 20.49 -17.87 -13.70
CA ILE A 27 19.48 -16.88 -14.10
C ILE A 27 18.53 -17.48 -15.15
N GLU A 28 19.03 -18.13 -16.19
CA GLU A 28 18.22 -18.84 -17.20
C GLU A 28 17.28 -19.86 -16.55
N LYS A 29 17.82 -20.68 -15.64
CA LYS A 29 17.04 -21.67 -14.91
C LYS A 29 15.96 -21.01 -14.04
N ALA A 30 16.27 -19.88 -13.40
CA ALA A 30 15.32 -19.13 -12.59
C ALA A 30 14.18 -18.57 -13.45
N PHE A 31 14.46 -18.04 -14.64
CA PHE A 31 13.44 -17.55 -15.58
C PHE A 31 12.54 -18.70 -16.08
N ALA A 32 13.12 -19.82 -16.47
CA ALA A 32 12.36 -20.99 -16.93
C ALA A 32 11.40 -21.53 -15.84
N GLN A 33 11.79 -21.42 -14.57
CA GLN A 33 11.03 -21.88 -13.42
C GLN A 33 10.16 -20.80 -12.78
N ARG A 34 10.13 -19.58 -13.31
CA ARG A 34 9.44 -18.41 -12.74
C ARG A 34 9.77 -18.16 -11.28
N ARG A 35 11.02 -18.30 -10.90
CA ARG A 35 11.49 -18.05 -9.54
C ARG A 35 11.81 -16.58 -9.35
N THR A 36 11.66 -16.09 -8.12
CA THR A 36 12.17 -14.78 -7.75
C THR A 36 13.70 -14.80 -7.80
N LEU A 37 14.28 -13.83 -8.52
CA LEU A 37 15.70 -13.70 -8.74
C LEU A 37 16.24 -12.44 -8.07
N ILE A 38 17.38 -12.55 -7.41
CA ILE A 38 18.16 -11.42 -6.88
C ILE A 38 19.58 -11.54 -7.43
N VAL A 39 20.05 -10.47 -8.10
CA VAL A 39 21.43 -10.36 -8.58
C VAL A 39 22.07 -9.14 -7.95
N VAL A 40 23.23 -9.30 -7.36
CA VAL A 40 24.01 -8.21 -6.74
C VAL A 40 25.35 -8.13 -7.46
N GLY A 41 25.73 -6.93 -7.91
CA GLY A 41 26.97 -6.74 -8.63
C GLY A 41 27.18 -5.29 -9.08
N ALA A 42 28.34 -5.07 -9.73
CA ALA A 42 28.63 -3.84 -10.43
C ALA A 42 28.02 -3.89 -11.82
N CYS A 43 27.13 -2.95 -12.11
CA CYS A 43 26.40 -2.91 -13.38
C CYS A 43 26.08 -1.50 -13.83
N HIS A 44 25.81 -1.36 -15.12
CA HIS A 44 25.14 -0.19 -15.69
C HIS A 44 23.72 -0.56 -16.15
N VAL A 45 22.84 0.42 -16.26
CA VAL A 45 21.42 0.17 -16.58
C VAL A 45 20.93 1.17 -17.61
N ASN A 46 20.27 0.66 -18.65
CA ASN A 46 19.59 1.43 -19.66
C ASN A 46 18.10 1.11 -19.66
N TYR A 47 17.26 2.11 -19.51
CA TYR A 47 15.81 2.00 -19.60
C TYR A 47 15.31 2.83 -20.77
N VAL A 48 14.41 2.24 -21.55
CA VAL A 48 13.69 2.91 -22.65
C VAL A 48 12.21 2.52 -22.54
N GLY A 49 11.34 3.52 -22.44
CA GLY A 49 9.89 3.33 -22.31
C GLY A 49 9.15 4.65 -22.28
N ARG A 50 8.30 4.87 -21.26
CA ARG A 50 7.61 6.16 -21.02
C ARG A 50 8.57 7.34 -20.82
N ALA A 51 9.78 7.02 -20.39
CA ALA A 51 10.93 7.90 -20.32
C ALA A 51 12.14 7.11 -20.77
N SER A 52 13.32 7.75 -20.87
CA SER A 52 14.61 7.06 -21.03
C SER A 52 15.53 7.45 -19.88
N SER A 53 16.29 6.50 -19.37
CA SER A 53 17.30 6.77 -18.35
C SER A 53 18.50 5.85 -18.52
N THR A 54 19.68 6.37 -18.20
CA THR A 54 20.93 5.65 -18.14
C THR A 54 21.52 5.77 -16.75
N LEU A 55 21.94 4.67 -16.16
CA LEU A 55 22.71 4.65 -14.93
C LEU A 55 24.12 4.14 -15.26
N GLU A 56 25.09 4.99 -15.03
CA GLU A 56 26.52 4.64 -15.15
C GLU A 56 26.89 3.49 -14.21
N LEU A 57 28.06 2.89 -14.41
CA LEU A 57 28.57 1.77 -13.62
C LEU A 57 28.49 2.06 -12.12
N GLY A 58 27.99 1.08 -11.37
CA GLY A 58 27.89 1.15 -9.92
C GLY A 58 27.31 -0.11 -9.32
N GLU A 59 27.51 -0.32 -8.04
CA GLU A 59 27.01 -1.48 -7.31
C GLU A 59 25.51 -1.38 -7.05
N ARG A 60 24.76 -2.44 -7.42
CA ARG A 60 23.29 -2.44 -7.37
C ARG A 60 22.73 -3.81 -7.05
N ILE A 61 21.47 -3.79 -6.67
CA ILE A 61 20.63 -4.96 -6.46
C ILE A 61 19.58 -4.97 -7.56
N LEU A 62 19.60 -6.01 -8.39
CA LEU A 62 18.53 -6.31 -9.34
C LEU A 62 17.61 -7.37 -8.72
N ILE A 63 16.31 -7.07 -8.69
CA ILE A 63 15.27 -8.03 -8.26
C ILE A 63 14.33 -8.27 -9.43
N ILE A 64 14.10 -9.52 -9.78
CA ILE A 64 13.08 -9.95 -10.75
C ILE A 64 12.16 -10.92 -10.04
N LYS A 65 10.85 -10.58 -9.97
CA LYS A 65 9.86 -11.40 -9.27
C LYS A 65 9.22 -12.43 -10.20
N ALA A 66 8.56 -13.41 -9.61
CA ALA A 66 7.88 -14.50 -10.33
C ALA A 66 6.78 -14.01 -11.30
N ASP A 67 6.18 -12.84 -11.04
CA ASP A 67 5.19 -12.19 -11.90
C ASP A 67 5.80 -11.42 -13.09
N GLY A 68 7.12 -11.36 -13.18
CA GLY A 68 7.85 -10.62 -14.20
C GLY A 68 8.01 -9.13 -13.92
N SER A 69 7.83 -8.68 -12.68
CA SER A 69 8.23 -7.32 -12.28
C SER A 69 9.75 -7.25 -12.03
N LEU A 70 10.37 -6.14 -12.43
CA LEU A 70 11.80 -5.88 -12.28
C LEU A 70 12.02 -4.60 -11.49
N LEU A 71 12.97 -4.63 -10.54
CA LEU A 71 13.39 -3.49 -9.73
C LEU A 71 14.92 -3.42 -9.66
N VAL A 72 15.46 -2.22 -9.81
CA VAL A 72 16.89 -1.94 -9.61
C VAL A 72 17.04 -0.99 -8.45
N HIS A 73 17.77 -1.40 -7.41
CA HIS A 73 18.04 -0.59 -6.24
C HIS A 73 19.51 -0.18 -6.16
N ARG A 74 19.74 1.05 -5.69
CA ARG A 74 21.06 1.52 -5.23
C ARG A 74 21.34 1.01 -3.82
N PRO A 75 22.60 1.08 -3.35
CA PRO A 75 22.94 0.75 -1.95
C PRO A 75 22.25 1.65 -0.92
N VAL A 76 21.77 2.82 -1.34
CA VAL A 76 21.13 3.82 -0.49
C VAL A 76 19.81 4.27 -1.13
N GLY A 77 18.82 4.58 -0.31
CA GLY A 77 17.47 4.94 -0.73
C GLY A 77 16.49 3.76 -0.65
N TYR A 78 15.22 4.05 -0.38
CA TYR A 78 14.20 3.00 -0.22
C TYR A 78 13.47 2.68 -1.53
N GLU A 79 13.44 3.60 -2.49
CA GLU A 79 12.78 3.41 -3.78
C GLU A 79 13.73 2.81 -4.83
N PRO A 80 13.21 1.97 -5.75
CA PRO A 80 14.00 1.53 -6.89
C PRO A 80 14.28 2.70 -7.82
N VAL A 81 15.51 2.77 -8.37
CA VAL A 81 15.91 3.81 -9.34
C VAL A 81 15.41 3.52 -10.75
N ASN A 82 15.23 2.24 -11.09
CA ASN A 82 14.55 1.76 -12.28
C ASN A 82 13.63 0.62 -11.91
N TRP A 83 12.48 0.56 -12.54
CA TRP A 83 11.52 -0.50 -12.31
C TRP A 83 10.65 -0.73 -13.55
N GLN A 84 10.15 -1.95 -13.67
CA GLN A 84 9.20 -2.37 -14.68
C GLN A 84 8.09 -3.19 -14.00
N PRO A 85 6.79 -2.88 -14.24
CA PRO A 85 5.69 -3.66 -13.67
C PRO A 85 5.69 -5.11 -14.15
N ALA A 86 4.81 -5.93 -13.56
CA ALA A 86 4.60 -7.32 -13.92
C ALA A 86 4.35 -7.53 -15.44
N GLY A 87 4.67 -8.75 -15.92
CA GLY A 87 4.50 -9.14 -17.31
C GLY A 87 5.73 -8.87 -18.21
N GLY A 88 6.89 -8.58 -17.64
CA GLY A 88 8.16 -8.55 -18.35
C GLY A 88 8.59 -9.96 -18.83
N ILE A 89 9.17 -10.02 -20.03
CA ILE A 89 9.85 -11.19 -20.58
C ILE A 89 11.35 -10.92 -20.52
N PHE A 90 12.12 -11.87 -19.99
CA PHE A 90 13.52 -11.67 -19.70
C PHE A 90 14.39 -12.60 -20.52
N HIS A 91 15.53 -12.08 -20.95
CA HIS A 91 16.63 -12.80 -21.58
C HIS A 91 17.91 -12.52 -20.82
N VAL A 92 18.79 -13.48 -20.77
CA VAL A 92 20.14 -13.33 -20.22
C VAL A 92 21.15 -13.83 -21.22
N GLN A 93 22.25 -13.12 -21.33
CA GLN A 93 23.39 -13.54 -22.17
C GLN A 93 24.69 -13.00 -21.58
N VAL A 94 25.79 -13.69 -21.87
CA VAL A 94 27.14 -13.18 -21.63
C VAL A 94 27.71 -12.72 -22.98
N LYS A 95 28.05 -11.45 -23.06
CA LYS A 95 28.56 -10.82 -24.28
C LYS A 95 29.54 -9.71 -23.90
N ASP A 96 30.64 -9.56 -24.66
CA ASP A 96 31.65 -8.53 -24.47
C ASP A 96 32.18 -8.43 -23.01
N ASP A 97 32.40 -9.58 -22.37
CA ASP A 97 32.81 -9.73 -20.97
C ASP A 97 31.81 -9.14 -19.93
N GLU A 98 30.54 -8.96 -20.30
CA GLU A 98 29.46 -8.56 -19.43
C GLU A 98 28.33 -9.61 -19.38
N LEU A 99 27.64 -9.67 -18.25
CA LEU A 99 26.38 -10.42 -18.10
C LEU A 99 25.21 -9.46 -18.31
N GLU A 100 24.57 -9.53 -19.46
CA GLU A 100 23.38 -8.72 -19.77
C GLU A 100 22.10 -9.46 -19.37
N VAL A 101 21.29 -8.81 -18.55
CA VAL A 101 19.88 -9.16 -18.29
C VAL A 101 19.00 -8.15 -18.99
N HIS A 102 18.20 -8.61 -19.95
CA HIS A 102 17.34 -7.77 -20.77
C HIS A 102 15.88 -8.10 -20.51
N GLY A 103 15.13 -7.17 -19.92
CA GLY A 103 13.69 -7.24 -19.71
C GLY A 103 12.93 -6.45 -20.77
N VAL A 104 11.93 -7.05 -21.40
CA VAL A 104 11.07 -6.42 -22.39
C VAL A 104 9.63 -6.58 -21.98
N ARG A 105 8.85 -5.50 -22.06
CA ARG A 105 7.41 -5.47 -21.86
C ARG A 105 6.72 -4.89 -23.09
N GLN A 106 5.60 -5.47 -23.50
CA GLN A 106 4.94 -5.07 -24.76
C GLN A 106 3.87 -4.00 -24.58
N LYS A 107 3.16 -4.00 -23.45
CA LYS A 107 2.05 -3.06 -23.19
C LYS A 107 2.17 -2.44 -21.78
N PRO A 108 2.57 -1.15 -21.65
CA PRO A 108 3.22 -0.32 -22.68
C PRO A 108 4.58 -0.90 -23.10
N ARG A 109 5.09 -0.48 -24.27
CA ARG A 109 6.39 -0.95 -24.75
C ARG A 109 7.52 -0.35 -23.92
N GLU A 110 8.22 -1.21 -23.20
CA GLU A 110 9.32 -0.84 -22.31
C GLU A 110 10.45 -1.84 -22.41
N SER A 111 11.68 -1.39 -22.26
CA SER A 111 12.88 -2.21 -22.27
C SER A 111 13.82 -1.76 -21.16
N VAL A 112 14.33 -2.72 -20.38
CA VAL A 112 15.36 -2.50 -19.36
C VAL A 112 16.52 -3.43 -19.65
N ARG A 113 17.73 -2.87 -19.79
CA ARG A 113 18.96 -3.64 -19.89
C ARG A 113 19.80 -3.37 -18.66
N VAL A 114 20.22 -4.44 -17.99
CA VAL A 114 21.13 -4.40 -16.85
C VAL A 114 22.34 -5.23 -17.25
N ALA A 115 23.47 -4.60 -17.46
CA ALA A 115 24.72 -5.24 -17.85
C ALA A 115 25.70 -5.21 -16.67
N PHE A 116 26.11 -6.37 -16.21
CA PHE A 116 27.00 -6.57 -15.07
C PHE A 116 28.42 -6.85 -15.56
N ASP A 117 29.34 -5.97 -15.19
CA ASP A 117 30.79 -6.20 -15.33
C ASP A 117 31.26 -7.25 -14.32
N LYS A 118 30.62 -7.27 -13.14
CA LYS A 118 30.96 -8.19 -12.06
C LYS A 118 29.72 -8.57 -11.26
N VAL A 119 29.54 -9.86 -11.03
CA VAL A 119 28.47 -10.42 -10.18
C VAL A 119 29.06 -10.85 -8.85
N TYR A 120 28.48 -10.36 -7.75
CA TYR A 120 28.86 -10.74 -6.39
C TYR A 120 28.00 -11.87 -5.85
N MET A 121 26.72 -11.89 -6.21
CA MET A 121 25.78 -12.90 -5.76
C MET A 121 24.62 -13.04 -6.78
N VAL A 122 24.21 -14.29 -7.01
CA VAL A 122 22.93 -14.61 -7.65
C VAL A 122 22.14 -15.50 -6.71
N SER A 123 20.90 -15.18 -6.48
CA SER A 123 19.98 -15.98 -5.68
C SER A 123 18.67 -16.21 -6.43
N ALA A 124 18.27 -17.48 -6.58
CA ALA A 124 17.00 -17.90 -7.16
C ALA A 124 16.12 -18.54 -6.08
N LEU A 125 14.93 -17.97 -5.84
CA LEU A 125 14.05 -18.25 -4.73
C LEU A 125 12.68 -18.74 -5.22
N ASP A 126 12.22 -19.86 -4.68
CA ASP A 126 10.86 -20.36 -4.86
C ASP A 126 10.02 -19.88 -3.67
N LEU A 127 9.39 -18.71 -3.83
CA LEU A 127 8.62 -18.04 -2.77
C LEU A 127 7.12 -18.18 -3.04
N SER A 128 6.38 -18.54 -2.00
CA SER A 128 4.92 -18.49 -1.99
C SER A 128 4.48 -17.61 -0.82
N ASP A 129 3.55 -16.71 -1.08
CA ASP A 129 2.93 -15.86 -0.07
C ASP A 129 1.42 -16.10 -0.08
N SER A 130 0.90 -16.59 1.04
CA SER A 130 -0.54 -16.76 1.29
C SER A 130 -1.00 -15.87 2.45
N GLY A 131 -0.15 -14.94 2.89
CA GLY A 131 -0.47 -13.99 3.96
C GLY A 131 -1.46 -12.94 3.49
N ASP A 132 -2.52 -12.71 4.29
CA ASP A 132 -3.43 -11.60 4.05
C ASP A 132 -2.72 -10.27 4.35
N PHE A 133 -2.68 -9.39 3.36
CA PHE A 133 -2.26 -8.01 3.59
C PHE A 133 -3.41 -7.22 4.20
N LEU A 134 -3.37 -7.04 5.52
CA LEU A 134 -4.34 -6.22 6.24
C LEU A 134 -3.90 -4.75 6.21
N LEU A 135 -4.51 -3.97 5.32
CA LEU A 135 -4.37 -2.52 5.36
C LEU A 135 -5.14 -1.99 6.57
N HIS A 136 -4.43 -1.48 7.57
CA HIS A 136 -5.06 -0.74 8.65
C HIS A 136 -5.29 0.69 8.18
N ALA A 137 -6.55 1.07 7.97
CA ALA A 137 -6.89 2.45 7.64
C ALA A 137 -6.34 3.43 8.70
N SER A 138 -5.76 4.54 8.25
CA SER A 138 -5.40 5.68 9.12
C SER A 138 -6.66 6.39 9.63
N GLU A 139 -6.54 7.36 10.52
CA GLU A 139 -7.69 8.21 10.91
C GLU A 139 -8.21 9.00 9.70
N ASP A 140 -7.31 9.52 8.86
CA ASP A 140 -7.68 10.17 7.59
C ASP A 140 -8.42 9.25 6.63
N ASP A 141 -8.01 7.98 6.51
CA ASP A 141 -8.74 6.99 5.71
C ASP A 141 -10.14 6.72 6.27
N MET A 142 -10.31 6.71 7.60
CA MET A 142 -11.62 6.58 8.23
C MET A 142 -12.50 7.81 7.96
N HIS A 143 -11.94 9.03 8.01
CA HIS A 143 -12.64 10.24 7.61
C HIS A 143 -13.13 10.14 6.16
N ARG A 144 -12.22 9.82 5.22
CA ARG A 144 -12.53 9.66 3.80
C ARG A 144 -13.59 8.60 3.54
N ALA A 145 -13.54 7.48 4.25
CA ALA A 145 -14.53 6.41 4.12
C ALA A 145 -15.93 6.87 4.57
N ILE A 146 -16.03 7.61 5.69
CA ILE A 146 -17.30 8.19 6.17
C ILE A 146 -17.84 9.22 5.18
N LEU A 147 -16.97 10.06 4.59
CA LEU A 147 -17.39 11.04 3.59
C LEU A 147 -17.89 10.39 2.30
N LEU A 148 -17.27 9.26 1.87
CA LEU A 148 -17.67 8.50 0.69
C LEU A 148 -18.93 7.67 0.92
N LYS A 149 -19.11 7.14 2.13
CA LYS A 149 -20.23 6.31 2.53
C LYS A 149 -20.75 6.76 3.91
N PRO A 150 -21.56 7.82 3.96
CA PRO A 150 -22.04 8.41 5.22
C PRO A 150 -22.83 7.45 6.11
N GLU A 151 -23.42 6.41 5.53
CA GLU A 151 -24.14 5.36 6.26
C GLU A 151 -23.23 4.56 7.22
N LEU A 152 -21.91 4.64 7.05
CA LEU A 152 -20.96 4.10 8.03
C LEU A 152 -21.13 4.75 9.40
N LEU A 153 -21.53 6.02 9.45
CA LEU A 153 -21.87 6.73 10.68
C LEU A 153 -23.30 6.39 11.10
N GLU A 154 -24.28 6.84 10.29
CA GLU A 154 -25.71 6.56 10.49
C GLU A 154 -26.49 6.78 9.20
N GLU A 155 -27.67 6.18 9.09
CA GLU A 155 -28.55 6.33 7.95
C GLU A 155 -29.07 7.76 7.84
N GLY A 156 -28.92 8.35 6.64
CA GLY A 156 -29.36 9.72 6.36
C GLY A 156 -28.41 10.81 6.85
N PHE A 157 -27.22 10.46 7.34
CA PHE A 157 -26.18 11.44 7.63
C PHE A 157 -25.69 12.13 6.36
N LYS A 158 -25.56 13.45 6.41
CA LYS A 158 -25.07 14.29 5.30
C LYS A 158 -23.85 15.08 5.77
N PRO A 159 -22.61 14.67 5.38
CA PRO A 159 -21.42 15.44 5.71
C PRO A 159 -21.43 16.79 4.97
N ILE A 160 -21.05 17.86 5.67
CA ILE A 160 -20.98 19.24 5.17
C ILE A 160 -19.51 19.63 4.96
N SER A 161 -18.65 19.33 5.92
CA SER A 161 -17.22 19.60 5.84
C SER A 161 -16.42 18.65 6.73
N TRP A 162 -15.12 18.52 6.43
CA TRP A 162 -14.15 17.84 7.28
C TRP A 162 -13.12 18.85 7.79
N GLU A 163 -12.39 18.51 8.87
CA GLU A 163 -11.35 19.33 9.49
C GLU A 163 -11.80 20.79 9.69
N LYS A 164 -13.05 20.95 10.13
CA LYS A 164 -13.61 22.29 10.33
C LYS A 164 -12.97 22.94 11.55
N LYS A 165 -12.35 24.10 11.34
CA LYS A 165 -11.82 24.91 12.44
C LYS A 165 -12.96 25.41 13.33
N VAL A 166 -12.91 25.00 14.59
CA VAL A 166 -13.80 25.44 15.66
C VAL A 166 -12.93 25.71 16.88
N GLU A 167 -12.95 26.92 17.43
CA GLU A 167 -12.19 27.15 18.66
C GLU A 167 -12.70 26.24 19.79
N PRO A 168 -11.78 25.52 20.47
CA PRO A 168 -10.32 25.69 20.51
C PRO A 168 -9.50 24.79 19.56
N GLY A 169 -10.08 24.21 18.49
CA GLY A 169 -9.33 23.30 17.59
C GLY A 169 -10.07 22.98 16.29
N PHE A 170 -10.01 21.71 15.87
CA PHE A 170 -10.66 21.23 14.65
C PHE A 170 -11.58 20.06 14.99
N VAL A 171 -12.73 20.02 14.34
CA VAL A 171 -13.66 18.89 14.33
C VAL A 171 -13.39 18.06 13.09
N ASP A 172 -13.24 16.75 13.24
CA ASP A 172 -12.89 15.84 12.15
C ASP A 172 -13.96 15.86 11.04
N ILE A 173 -15.23 15.65 11.39
CA ILE A 173 -16.35 15.71 10.43
C ILE A 173 -17.50 16.53 11.04
N TYR A 174 -18.10 17.36 10.18
CA TYR A 174 -19.21 18.23 10.49
C TYR A 174 -20.32 17.98 9.48
N GLY A 175 -21.53 17.66 9.93
CA GLY A 175 -22.64 17.28 9.06
C GLY A 175 -24.01 17.43 9.71
N GLU A 176 -25.04 16.91 9.05
CA GLU A 176 -26.44 16.90 9.51
C GLU A 176 -26.98 15.46 9.54
N ASP A 177 -27.78 15.16 10.56
CA ASP A 177 -28.59 13.94 10.58
C ASP A 177 -29.86 14.11 9.73
N LYS A 178 -30.61 13.03 9.58
CA LYS A 178 -31.89 13.03 8.83
C LYS A 178 -32.96 13.98 9.37
N ASN A 179 -32.82 14.44 10.60
CA ASN A 179 -33.75 15.37 11.27
C ASN A 179 -33.26 16.81 11.23
N GLY A 180 -32.14 17.11 10.54
CA GLY A 180 -31.56 18.45 10.46
C GLY A 180 -30.76 18.87 11.70
N LYS A 181 -30.50 17.96 12.65
CA LYS A 181 -29.63 18.25 13.78
C LYS A 181 -28.19 18.29 13.30
N LEU A 182 -27.42 19.20 13.88
CA LEU A 182 -25.97 19.26 13.59
C LEU A 182 -25.26 18.12 14.28
N VAL A 183 -24.43 17.39 13.52
CA VAL A 183 -23.60 16.29 14.03
C VAL A 183 -22.14 16.65 13.88
N ILE A 184 -21.43 16.64 15.01
CA ILE A 184 -19.96 16.75 15.05
C ILE A 184 -19.38 15.38 15.38
N VAL A 185 -18.33 15.00 14.66
CA VAL A 185 -17.73 13.68 14.77
C VAL A 185 -16.25 13.81 15.07
N GLU A 186 -15.79 13.04 16.04
CA GLU A 186 -14.39 12.81 16.33
C GLU A 186 -14.07 11.34 16.01
N VAL A 187 -13.05 11.08 15.23
CA VAL A 187 -12.67 9.74 14.77
C VAL A 187 -11.36 9.31 15.42
N LYS A 188 -11.34 8.08 15.93
CA LYS A 188 -10.12 7.45 16.45
C LYS A 188 -9.91 6.08 15.81
N ARG A 189 -8.70 5.86 15.29
CA ARG A 189 -8.30 4.59 14.67
C ARG A 189 -8.14 3.44 15.66
N LYS A 190 -7.81 3.77 16.90
CA LYS A 190 -7.61 2.81 17.99
C LYS A 190 -8.76 2.88 18.99
N THR A 191 -8.72 2.01 20.00
CA THR A 191 -9.60 2.10 21.18
C THR A 191 -9.64 3.52 21.70
N ALA A 192 -10.84 4.13 21.74
CA ALA A 192 -11.00 5.50 22.20
C ALA A 192 -10.74 5.61 23.71
N SER A 193 -10.01 6.66 24.07
CA SER A 193 -9.65 6.97 25.46
C SER A 193 -10.58 8.01 26.08
N LYS A 194 -10.43 8.27 27.38
CA LYS A 194 -11.15 9.35 28.07
C LYS A 194 -10.79 10.72 27.52
N GLU A 195 -9.55 10.90 27.10
CA GLU A 195 -9.05 12.14 26.51
C GLU A 195 -9.77 12.46 25.19
N ALA A 196 -10.08 11.45 24.36
CA ALA A 196 -10.84 11.63 23.13
C ALA A 196 -12.28 12.10 23.41
N ALA A 197 -12.95 11.53 24.42
CA ALA A 197 -14.27 11.98 24.84
C ALA A 197 -14.25 13.42 25.37
N LEU A 198 -13.24 13.79 26.17
CA LEU A 198 -13.07 15.15 26.66
C LEU A 198 -12.71 16.14 25.53
N GLN A 199 -11.96 15.72 24.53
CA GLN A 199 -11.66 16.53 23.35
C GLN A 199 -12.95 16.87 22.61
N LEU A 200 -13.77 15.86 22.31
CA LEU A 200 -15.05 16.06 21.63
C LEU A 200 -16.00 16.95 22.43
N ALA A 201 -16.08 16.78 23.75
CA ALA A 201 -16.92 17.58 24.63
C ALA A 201 -16.57 19.08 24.59
N LYS A 202 -15.29 19.45 24.43
CA LYS A 202 -14.83 20.84 24.35
C LYS A 202 -15.38 21.59 23.14
N TYR A 203 -15.80 20.90 22.08
CA TYR A 203 -16.34 21.53 20.88
C TYR A 203 -17.82 21.82 20.95
N ILE A 204 -18.59 21.16 21.83
CA ILE A 204 -20.04 21.22 21.86
C ILE A 204 -20.53 22.63 22.21
N GLU A 205 -20.10 23.18 23.32
CA GLU A 205 -20.58 24.47 23.80
C GLU A 205 -20.23 25.66 22.87
N PRO A 206 -18.97 25.76 22.35
CA PRO A 206 -18.66 26.77 21.35
C PRO A 206 -19.46 26.66 20.05
N ILE A 207 -19.84 25.43 19.65
CA ILE A 207 -20.67 25.22 18.47
C ILE A 207 -22.11 25.58 18.75
N LYS A 208 -22.70 25.11 19.87
CA LYS A 208 -24.08 25.48 20.29
C LYS A 208 -24.28 26.97 20.38
N ALA A 209 -23.29 27.72 20.87
CA ALA A 209 -23.34 29.17 20.95
C ALA A 209 -23.40 29.87 19.58
N LYS A 210 -22.96 29.21 18.52
CA LYS A 210 -22.87 29.76 17.15
C LYS A 210 -23.99 29.28 16.22
N VAL A 211 -24.77 28.28 16.61
CA VAL A 211 -25.82 27.69 15.78
C VAL A 211 -27.17 27.71 16.52
N ASN A 212 -28.25 28.00 15.80
CA ASN A 212 -29.60 27.99 16.35
C ASN A 212 -30.31 26.65 16.04
N ARG A 213 -29.67 25.52 16.40
CA ARG A 213 -30.23 24.18 16.25
C ARG A 213 -29.58 23.20 17.21
N GLU A 214 -30.21 22.05 17.39
CA GLU A 214 -29.64 20.98 18.21
C GLU A 214 -28.29 20.44 17.64
N VAL A 215 -27.38 20.21 18.57
CA VAL A 215 -26.03 19.67 18.25
C VAL A 215 -25.85 18.32 18.91
N ARG A 216 -25.52 17.32 18.12
CA ARG A 216 -25.13 15.99 18.53
C ARG A 216 -23.62 15.85 18.36
N ALA A 217 -22.99 15.06 19.21
CA ALA A 217 -21.55 14.80 19.12
C ALA A 217 -21.30 13.29 19.22
N VAL A 218 -20.63 12.74 18.21
CA VAL A 218 -20.41 11.30 18.05
C VAL A 218 -18.92 10.99 18.05
N LEU A 219 -18.50 10.14 18.98
CA LEU A 219 -17.14 9.57 19.01
C LEU A 219 -17.15 8.28 18.19
N VAL A 220 -16.34 8.22 17.15
CA VAL A 220 -16.20 7.07 16.27
C VAL A 220 -14.88 6.36 16.57
N ALA A 221 -14.93 5.08 16.91
CA ALA A 221 -13.73 4.26 17.15
C ALA A 221 -14.08 2.77 17.04
N PRO A 222 -13.10 1.86 16.84
CA PRO A 222 -13.37 0.42 16.83
C PRO A 222 -13.84 -0.12 18.17
N SER A 223 -13.43 0.48 19.28
CA SER A 223 -13.81 0.09 20.64
C SER A 223 -13.63 1.25 21.63
N LEU A 224 -14.17 1.10 22.82
CA LEU A 224 -14.00 2.04 23.92
C LEU A 224 -13.08 1.48 25.00
N GLY A 225 -12.22 2.31 25.55
CA GLY A 225 -11.42 2.01 26.74
C GLY A 225 -12.26 1.89 28.00
N LYS A 226 -11.62 1.43 29.08
CA LYS A 226 -12.29 1.29 30.38
C LYS A 226 -12.92 2.62 30.84
N ASP A 227 -14.16 2.57 31.29
CA ASP A 227 -14.96 3.70 31.79
C ASP A 227 -15.30 4.81 30.77
N VAL A 228 -14.88 4.70 29.50
CA VAL A 228 -15.20 5.71 28.48
C VAL A 228 -16.68 5.74 28.18
N GLN A 229 -17.35 4.59 28.12
CA GLN A 229 -18.81 4.51 27.91
C GLN A 229 -19.57 5.31 28.97
N ARG A 230 -19.20 5.20 30.24
CA ARG A 230 -19.82 5.94 31.34
C ARG A 230 -19.59 7.45 31.19
N MET A 231 -18.38 7.85 30.79
CA MET A 231 -18.02 9.24 30.54
C MET A 231 -18.82 9.83 29.38
N LEU A 232 -18.97 9.11 28.28
CA LEU A 232 -19.78 9.57 27.13
C LEU A 232 -21.21 9.86 27.56
N VAL A 233 -21.85 8.99 28.32
CA VAL A 233 -23.20 9.19 28.87
C VAL A 233 -23.25 10.44 29.75
N THR A 234 -22.26 10.62 30.64
CA THR A 234 -22.21 11.80 31.53
C THR A 234 -22.07 13.12 30.78
N LEU A 235 -21.32 13.09 29.65
CA LEU A 235 -21.08 14.27 28.81
C LEU A 235 -22.14 14.48 27.71
N GLY A 236 -23.16 13.61 27.62
CA GLY A 236 -24.17 13.64 26.58
C GLY A 236 -23.62 13.40 25.18
N LEU A 237 -22.57 12.56 25.08
CA LEU A 237 -21.92 12.18 23.83
C LEU A 237 -22.41 10.82 23.36
N GLU A 238 -22.43 10.62 22.05
CA GLU A 238 -22.77 9.36 21.41
C GLU A 238 -21.50 8.59 20.99
N TYR A 239 -21.67 7.29 20.81
CA TYR A 239 -20.60 6.41 20.32
C TYR A 239 -21.04 5.61 19.10
N LYS A 240 -20.19 5.58 18.09
CA LYS A 240 -20.35 4.70 16.93
C LYS A 240 -19.15 3.78 16.82
N ALA A 241 -19.38 2.47 16.92
CA ALA A 241 -18.35 1.48 16.61
C ALA A 241 -18.10 1.46 15.10
N LEU A 242 -16.86 1.64 14.68
CA LEU A 242 -16.43 1.56 13.28
C LEU A 242 -15.03 0.97 13.21
N ASP A 243 -14.91 -0.20 12.56
CA ASP A 243 -13.63 -0.87 12.38
C ASP A 243 -12.85 -0.21 11.22
N PRO A 244 -11.57 0.16 11.41
CA PRO A 244 -10.69 0.64 10.33
C PRO A 244 -10.64 -0.29 9.11
N LYS A 245 -10.80 -1.61 9.28
CA LYS A 245 -10.86 -2.55 8.16
C LYS A 245 -12.06 -2.30 7.24
N THR A 246 -13.24 -2.02 7.82
CA THR A 246 -14.43 -1.67 7.04
C THR A 246 -14.22 -0.40 6.22
N CYS A 247 -13.51 0.59 6.79
CA CYS A 247 -13.16 1.81 6.08
C CYS A 247 -12.20 1.53 4.92
N ALA A 248 -11.16 0.73 5.14
CA ALA A 248 -10.22 0.32 4.09
C ALA A 248 -10.92 -0.40 2.92
N GLU A 249 -11.88 -1.28 3.21
CA GLU A 249 -12.67 -1.97 2.18
C GLU A 249 -13.52 -1.01 1.34
N VAL A 250 -14.13 0.00 1.97
CA VAL A 250 -14.92 1.03 1.26
C VAL A 250 -14.02 1.83 0.31
N LEU A 251 -12.85 2.27 0.77
CA LEU A 251 -11.89 3.01 -0.04
C LEU A 251 -11.40 2.17 -1.23
N LYS A 252 -11.00 0.92 -0.99
CA LYS A 252 -10.55 -0.01 -2.03
C LYS A 252 -11.62 -0.23 -3.11
N LYS A 253 -12.88 -0.41 -2.73
CA LYS A 253 -13.99 -0.55 -3.68
C LYS A 253 -14.19 0.72 -4.51
N SER A 254 -14.06 1.90 -3.91
CA SER A 254 -14.21 3.19 -4.61
C SER A 254 -13.07 3.45 -5.59
N GLU A 255 -11.85 3.05 -5.28
CA GLU A 255 -10.69 3.14 -6.18
C GLU A 255 -10.82 2.20 -7.37
N ASN A 256 -11.24 0.96 -7.14
CA ASN A 256 -11.50 -0.01 -8.20
C ASN A 256 -12.62 0.46 -9.15
N ALA A 257 -13.72 1.00 -8.62
CA ALA A 257 -14.82 1.54 -9.43
C ALA A 257 -14.37 2.73 -10.32
N LYS A 258 -13.49 3.60 -9.81
CA LYS A 258 -12.89 4.69 -10.62
C LYS A 258 -11.99 4.16 -11.73
N LEU A 259 -11.21 3.13 -11.47
CA LEU A 259 -10.36 2.48 -12.47
C LEU A 259 -11.20 1.81 -13.56
N GLU A 260 -12.24 1.07 -13.22
CA GLU A 260 -13.16 0.45 -14.19
C GLU A 260 -13.86 1.50 -15.07
N THR A 261 -14.34 2.59 -14.48
CA THR A 261 -14.95 3.70 -15.22
C THR A 261 -13.96 4.36 -16.17
N PHE A 262 -12.70 4.53 -15.77
CA PHE A 262 -11.64 5.10 -16.59
C PHE A 262 -11.26 4.18 -17.76
N PHE A 263 -11.25 2.86 -17.59
CA PHE A 263 -10.97 1.91 -18.67
C PHE A 263 -12.14 1.82 -19.66
N ASN A 264 -13.40 1.80 -19.20
CA ASN A 264 -14.59 1.72 -20.05
C ASN A 264 -14.82 2.99 -20.90
N GLN A 265 -14.34 4.17 -20.48
CA GLN A 265 -14.39 5.41 -21.27
C GLN A 265 -13.33 5.47 -22.39
N LYS A 266 -12.35 4.58 -22.41
CA LYS A 266 -11.32 4.50 -23.47
C LYS A 266 -11.66 3.51 -24.58
N GLU A 267 -12.76 2.76 -24.46
CA GLU A 267 -13.24 1.81 -25.47
C GLU A 267 -14.43 2.36 -26.30
N GLN A 268 -14.84 3.59 -26.09
CA GLN A 268 -15.77 4.36 -26.94
C GLN A 268 -15.01 5.45 -27.69
#